data_e49ee66b77bdc45a0625445076d4294f
#
_entry.id   e49ee66b77bdc45a0625445076d4294f
#
_cell.length_a   1.000
_cell.length_b   1.000
_cell.length_c   1.000
_cell.angle_alpha   90.00
_cell.angle_beta   90.00
_cell.angle_gamma   90.00
#
_symmetry.space_group_name_H-M   'P 1'
#
loop_
_entity.id
_entity.type
_entity.pdbx_description
1 polymer ?
#
loop_
_entity_poly.entity_id
_entity_poly.type
_entity_poly.pdbx_seq_one_letter_code
_entity_poly.pdbx_strand_id
1 'polypeptide(L)'
;MWDAARTLGASPWQAFLQVSLPLARPAAVAGIALALMETLADYGAVAYFGVPTLTTGIYKSWYIFSDRNAAAQIAGVLLLAVMALMLMEQKSRGRARYYAVGARSAAQRLTTLQGRQGWAATAFCALPVVLGFFAPLAILLHPVSYTHLTLPTKA
;
A
#
# COMPACT_ATOMS: atom_id res chain seq x y z
N MET A 1 -5.71 24.46 10.61
CA MET A 1 -4.30 24.78 10.33
C MET A 1 -4.06 25.25 8.89
N TRP A 2 -4.61 24.58 7.88
CA TRP A 2 -4.55 25.04 6.48
C TRP A 2 -5.10 26.46 6.30
N ASP A 3 -6.32 26.71 6.81
CA ASP A 3 -6.96 28.02 6.71
C ASP A 3 -6.18 29.11 7.47
N ALA A 4 -5.58 28.76 8.60
CA ALA A 4 -4.73 29.68 9.37
C ALA A 4 -3.45 30.06 8.59
N ALA A 5 -2.83 29.14 7.87
CA ALA A 5 -1.68 29.45 7.03
C ALA A 5 -2.07 30.36 5.86
N ARG A 6 -3.26 30.18 5.29
CA ARG A 6 -3.78 31.01 4.20
C ARG A 6 -4.18 32.41 4.66
N THR A 7 -4.75 32.55 5.85
CA THR A 7 -5.05 33.87 6.43
C THR A 7 -3.80 34.67 6.75
N LEU A 8 -2.67 33.98 7.00
CA LEU A 8 -1.35 34.59 7.17
C LEU A 8 -0.62 34.89 5.84
N GLY A 9 -1.31 34.75 4.69
CA GLY A 9 -0.76 35.12 3.37
C GLY A 9 0.06 34.05 2.67
N ALA A 10 0.11 32.81 3.19
CA ALA A 10 0.81 31.71 2.51
C ALA A 10 0.10 31.32 1.23
N SER A 11 0.86 31.08 0.17
CA SER A 11 0.30 30.51 -1.07
C SER A 11 -0.20 29.08 -0.84
N PRO A 12 -1.13 28.55 -1.66
CA PRO A 12 -1.64 27.18 -1.50
C PRO A 12 -0.52 26.13 -1.49
N TRP A 13 0.50 26.32 -2.32
CA TRP A 13 1.63 25.42 -2.42
C TRP A 13 2.54 25.49 -1.18
N GLN A 14 2.78 26.68 -0.65
CA GLN A 14 3.54 26.85 0.59
C GLN A 14 2.81 26.26 1.79
N ALA A 15 1.48 26.46 1.89
CA ALA A 15 0.68 25.85 2.95
C ALA A 15 0.68 24.31 2.85
N PHE A 16 0.69 23.74 1.65
CA PHE A 16 0.82 22.30 1.45
C PHE A 16 2.17 21.77 1.95
N LEU A 17 3.27 22.36 1.47
CA LEU A 17 4.63 21.88 1.81
C LEU A 17 5.01 22.13 3.28
N GLN A 18 4.60 23.26 3.85
CA GLN A 18 5.03 23.67 5.19
C GLN A 18 4.11 23.19 6.31
N VAL A 19 2.82 22.93 6.00
CA VAL A 19 1.84 22.55 7.01
C VAL A 19 1.28 21.15 6.76
N SER A 20 0.71 20.90 5.56
CA SER A 20 0.02 19.64 5.31
C SER A 20 0.98 18.45 5.20
N LEU A 21 2.07 18.61 4.48
CA LEU A 21 3.04 17.53 4.25
C LEU A 21 3.75 17.09 5.56
N PRO A 22 4.26 17.99 6.42
CA PRO A 22 4.81 17.58 7.71
C PRO A 22 3.79 16.92 8.64
N LEU A 23 2.54 17.36 8.58
CA LEU A 23 1.46 16.78 9.38
C LEU A 23 1.06 15.38 8.87
N ALA A 24 1.16 15.14 7.57
CA ALA A 24 0.86 13.86 6.94
C ALA A 24 2.01 12.84 7.03
N ARG A 25 3.24 13.27 7.35
CA ARG A 25 4.43 12.38 7.43
C ARG A 25 4.20 11.11 8.26
N PRO A 26 3.63 11.15 9.47
CA PRO A 26 3.45 9.93 10.26
C PRO A 26 2.50 8.94 9.60
N ALA A 27 1.44 9.43 8.94
CA ALA A 27 0.50 8.59 8.21
C ALA A 27 1.14 8.00 6.95
N ALA A 28 1.94 8.80 6.23
CA ALA A 28 2.68 8.32 5.05
C ALA A 28 3.70 7.24 5.43
N VAL A 29 4.48 7.44 6.51
CA VAL A 29 5.44 6.44 6.99
C VAL A 29 4.73 5.15 7.39
N ALA A 30 3.58 5.25 8.07
CA ALA A 30 2.78 4.07 8.40
C ALA A 30 2.27 3.31 7.18
N GLY A 31 1.78 4.03 6.17
CA GLY A 31 1.33 3.42 4.91
C GLY A 31 2.47 2.74 4.15
N ILE A 32 3.62 3.39 4.06
CA ILE A 32 4.83 2.81 3.44
C ILE A 32 5.29 1.56 4.20
N ALA A 33 5.35 1.62 5.53
CA ALA A 33 5.76 0.47 6.33
C ALA A 33 4.82 -0.73 6.13
N LEU A 34 3.50 -0.49 6.09
CA LEU A 34 2.52 -1.52 5.82
C LEU A 34 2.70 -2.13 4.43
N ALA A 35 2.87 -1.31 3.40
CA ALA A 35 3.12 -1.78 2.04
C ALA A 35 4.42 -2.59 1.93
N LEU A 36 5.49 -2.16 2.61
CA LEU A 36 6.75 -2.91 2.64
C LEU A 36 6.61 -4.26 3.35
N MET A 37 5.87 -4.33 4.46
CA MET A 37 5.60 -5.59 5.15
C MET A 37 4.83 -6.57 4.25
N GLU A 38 3.81 -6.09 3.56
CA GLU A 38 3.02 -6.86 2.60
C GLU A 38 3.91 -7.39 1.45
N THR A 39 4.73 -6.51 0.87
CA THR A 39 5.65 -6.87 -0.22
C THR A 39 6.71 -7.88 0.24
N LEU A 40 7.25 -7.73 1.46
CA LEU A 40 8.23 -8.68 2.00
C LEU A 40 7.63 -10.06 2.29
N ALA A 41 6.35 -10.12 2.61
CA ALA A 41 5.62 -11.36 2.87
C ALA A 41 5.10 -12.03 1.57
N ASP A 42 5.10 -11.34 0.44
CA ASP A 42 4.58 -11.88 -0.81
C ASP A 42 5.46 -13.01 -1.34
N TYR A 43 4.80 -14.13 -1.62
CA TYR A 43 5.39 -15.28 -2.30
C TYR A 43 4.82 -15.46 -3.69
N GLY A 44 3.51 -15.24 -3.85
CA GLY A 44 2.79 -15.62 -5.06
C GLY A 44 3.23 -14.85 -6.29
N ALA A 45 3.22 -13.53 -6.23
CA ALA A 45 3.60 -12.69 -7.36
C ALA A 45 5.10 -12.85 -7.69
N VAL A 46 5.96 -12.83 -6.67
CA VAL A 46 7.43 -12.96 -6.90
C VAL A 46 7.82 -14.33 -7.46
N ALA A 47 7.14 -15.39 -7.05
CA ALA A 47 7.36 -16.73 -7.58
C ALA A 47 6.89 -16.84 -9.05
N TYR A 48 5.73 -16.24 -9.36
CA TYR A 48 5.20 -16.20 -10.72
C TYR A 48 6.15 -15.49 -11.69
N PHE A 49 6.72 -14.35 -11.29
CA PHE A 49 7.68 -13.61 -12.11
C PHE A 49 9.11 -14.13 -12.04
N GLY A 50 9.38 -15.18 -11.26
CA GLY A 50 10.71 -15.77 -11.13
C GLY A 50 11.70 -14.88 -10.37
N VAL A 51 11.23 -13.91 -9.58
CA VAL A 51 12.09 -12.98 -8.82
C VAL A 51 12.62 -13.67 -7.57
N PRO A 52 13.95 -13.77 -7.38
CA PRO A 52 14.51 -14.34 -6.17
C PRO A 52 14.37 -13.37 -4.99
N THR A 53 13.53 -13.76 -4.02
CA THR A 53 13.30 -13.04 -2.77
C THR A 53 13.61 -13.96 -1.58
N LEU A 54 13.63 -13.41 -0.36
CA LEU A 54 13.79 -14.21 0.85
C LEU A 54 12.65 -15.22 1.01
N THR A 55 11.42 -14.85 0.67
CA THR A 55 10.24 -15.74 0.72
C THR A 55 10.37 -16.91 -0.25
N THR A 56 10.79 -16.65 -1.51
CA THR A 56 11.06 -17.73 -2.47
C THR A 56 12.25 -18.58 -2.06
N GLY A 57 13.25 -17.99 -1.39
CA GLY A 57 14.41 -18.70 -0.82
C GLY A 57 14.00 -19.67 0.29
N ILE A 58 13.13 -19.24 1.22
CA ILE A 58 12.58 -20.10 2.27
C ILE A 58 11.84 -21.30 1.67
N TYR A 59 10.97 -21.04 0.69
CA TYR A 59 10.21 -22.08 0.03
C TYR A 59 11.10 -23.10 -0.68
N LYS A 60 12.11 -22.64 -1.46
CA LYS A 60 13.06 -23.49 -2.16
C LYS A 60 13.89 -24.34 -1.19
N SER A 61 14.40 -23.74 -0.12
CA SER A 61 15.18 -24.45 0.90
C SER A 61 14.34 -25.53 1.57
N TRP A 62 13.09 -25.22 1.90
CA TRP A 62 12.22 -26.17 2.58
C TRP A 62 11.75 -27.32 1.68
N TYR A 63 11.22 -27.01 0.48
CA TYR A 63 10.56 -28.00 -0.37
C TYR A 63 11.49 -28.63 -1.42
N ILE A 64 12.44 -27.87 -1.98
CA ILE A 64 13.28 -28.36 -3.07
C ILE A 64 14.57 -28.98 -2.52
N PHE A 65 15.24 -28.28 -1.60
CA PHE A 65 16.50 -28.76 -1.04
C PHE A 65 16.33 -29.61 0.22
N SER A 66 15.12 -29.68 0.80
CA SER A 66 14.83 -30.38 2.06
C SER A 66 15.72 -29.94 3.23
N ASP A 67 16.30 -28.74 3.13
CA ASP A 67 17.18 -28.16 4.15
C ASP A 67 16.37 -27.23 5.05
N ARG A 68 15.88 -27.80 6.16
CA ARG A 68 15.10 -27.06 7.15
C ARG A 68 15.94 -26.01 7.89
N ASN A 69 17.24 -26.28 8.08
CA ASN A 69 18.11 -25.34 8.78
C ASN A 69 18.37 -24.09 7.94
N ALA A 70 18.64 -24.24 6.65
CA ALA A 70 18.77 -23.11 5.74
C ALA A 70 17.46 -22.32 5.63
N ALA A 71 16.32 -23.00 5.52
CA ALA A 71 15.02 -22.34 5.50
C ALA A 71 14.77 -21.52 6.79
N ALA A 72 15.09 -22.07 7.96
CA ALA A 72 14.95 -21.38 9.24
C ALA A 72 15.87 -20.15 9.36
N GLN A 73 17.09 -20.24 8.86
CA GLN A 73 18.03 -19.09 8.85
C GLN A 73 17.52 -17.95 7.97
N ILE A 74 17.04 -18.26 6.76
CA ILE A 74 16.50 -17.25 5.84
C ILE A 74 15.22 -16.62 6.45
N ALA A 75 14.35 -17.44 7.06
CA ALA A 75 13.17 -16.95 7.76
C ALA A 75 13.52 -16.04 8.95
N GLY A 76 14.59 -16.37 9.69
CA GLY A 76 15.12 -15.52 10.76
C GLY A 76 15.59 -14.15 10.26
N VAL A 77 16.28 -14.10 9.13
CA VAL A 77 16.69 -12.83 8.50
C VAL A 77 15.45 -12.01 8.08
N LEU A 78 14.47 -12.65 7.46
CA LEU A 78 13.22 -11.99 7.07
C LEU A 78 12.47 -11.44 8.31
N LEU A 79 12.38 -12.22 9.39
CA LEU A 79 11.77 -11.81 10.65
C LEU A 79 12.47 -10.58 11.23
N LEU A 80 13.79 -10.57 11.24
CA LEU A 80 14.57 -9.42 11.71
C LEU A 80 14.32 -8.18 10.86
N ALA A 81 14.23 -8.30 9.54
CA ALA A 81 13.92 -7.21 8.64
C ALA A 81 12.52 -6.62 8.92
N VAL A 82 11.50 -7.48 9.06
CA VAL A 82 10.13 -7.05 9.39
C VAL A 82 10.07 -6.41 10.77
N MET A 83 10.76 -6.99 11.76
CA MET A 83 10.84 -6.42 13.11
C MET A 83 11.51 -5.03 13.11
N ALA A 84 12.60 -4.87 12.36
CA ALA A 84 13.27 -3.58 12.22
C ALA A 84 12.34 -2.54 11.59
N LEU A 85 11.61 -2.90 10.53
CA LEU A 85 10.60 -2.04 9.89
C LEU A 85 9.50 -1.64 10.89
N MET A 86 8.99 -2.57 11.66
CA MET A 86 7.95 -2.34 12.66
C MET A 86 8.43 -1.40 13.79
N LEU A 87 9.65 -1.57 14.25
CA LEU A 87 10.25 -0.70 15.25
C LEU A 87 10.50 0.71 14.72
N MET A 88 10.94 0.84 13.47
CA MET A 88 11.09 2.14 12.80
C MET A 88 9.75 2.85 12.67
N GLU A 89 8.70 2.14 12.28
CA GLU A 89 7.34 2.67 12.16
C GLU A 89 6.83 3.14 13.53
N GLN A 90 6.93 2.31 14.58
CA GLN A 90 6.53 2.67 15.94
C GLN A 90 7.27 3.90 16.45
N LYS A 91 8.58 4.00 16.21
CA LYS A 91 9.40 5.15 16.59
C LYS A 91 8.98 6.43 15.85
N SER A 92 8.60 6.29 14.58
CA SER A 92 8.08 7.40 13.78
C SER A 92 6.71 7.90 14.29
N ARG A 93 5.85 7.00 14.77
CA ARG A 93 4.53 7.35 15.34
C ARG A 93 4.61 7.98 16.73
N GLY A 94 5.66 7.71 17.49
CA GLY A 94 5.74 8.09 18.91
C GLY A 94 5.58 9.60 19.20
N ARG A 95 5.87 10.47 18.24
CA ARG A 95 5.66 11.92 18.34
C ARG A 95 4.29 12.41 17.83
N ALA A 96 3.58 11.61 17.03
CA ALA A 96 2.33 12.05 16.37
C ALA A 96 1.06 11.75 17.20
N ARG A 97 1.16 10.96 18.22
CA ARG A 97 -0.01 10.56 19.07
C ARG A 97 -0.69 11.72 19.77
N TYR A 98 0.00 12.84 19.99
CA TYR A 98 -0.56 13.97 20.72
C TYR A 98 -1.47 14.90 19.91
N TYR A 99 -1.47 14.81 18.58
CA TYR A 99 -2.22 15.74 17.73
C TYR A 99 -3.57 15.22 17.23
N ALA A 100 -3.83 13.91 17.37
CA ALA A 100 -5.07 13.31 16.86
C ALA A 100 -6.26 13.38 17.83
N VAL A 101 -6.03 13.63 19.13
CA VAL A 101 -7.07 13.59 20.16
C VAL A 101 -7.89 14.90 20.25
N GLY A 102 -7.41 15.99 19.65
CA GLY A 102 -8.05 17.31 19.73
C GLY A 102 -8.85 17.76 18.51
N ALA A 103 -8.80 17.03 17.40
CA ALA A 103 -9.49 17.40 16.17
C ALA A 103 -10.93 16.86 16.13
N ARG A 104 -11.75 17.13 17.16
CA ARG A 104 -13.19 17.10 17.00
C ARG A 104 -13.57 18.22 16.03
N SER A 105 -13.92 17.80 14.82
CA SER A 105 -14.86 18.47 13.91
C SER A 105 -14.90 20.02 14.01
N ALA A 106 -13.82 20.70 13.69
CA ALA A 106 -14.00 21.92 12.96
C ALA A 106 -14.56 21.48 11.60
N ALA A 107 -15.81 21.86 11.31
CA ALA A 107 -16.47 21.54 10.07
C ALA A 107 -15.49 21.81 8.91
N GLN A 108 -14.92 20.73 8.35
CA GLN A 108 -14.07 20.83 7.19
C GLN A 108 -14.92 21.53 6.14
N ARG A 109 -14.59 22.76 5.79
CA ARG A 109 -15.19 23.41 4.63
C ARG A 109 -14.81 22.55 3.44
N LEU A 110 -15.72 21.66 3.08
CA LEU A 110 -15.58 20.84 1.89
C LEU A 110 -15.57 21.82 0.71
N THR A 111 -14.42 21.95 0.08
CA THR A 111 -14.33 22.70 -1.16
C THR A 111 -15.00 21.86 -2.24
N THR A 112 -16.21 22.21 -2.63
CA THR A 112 -16.91 21.55 -3.73
C THR A 112 -16.21 21.90 -5.05
N LEU A 113 -15.49 20.94 -5.60
CA LEU A 113 -14.92 21.05 -6.94
C LEU A 113 -16.06 20.92 -7.95
N GLN A 114 -16.35 22.00 -8.68
CA GLN A 114 -17.43 22.03 -9.69
C GLN A 114 -16.85 21.91 -11.11
N GLY A 115 -17.63 21.33 -12.02
CA GLY A 115 -17.29 21.23 -13.44
C GLY A 115 -16.15 20.27 -13.75
N ARG A 116 -15.32 20.63 -14.73
CA ARG A 116 -14.24 19.79 -15.26
C ARG A 116 -13.19 19.38 -14.20
N GLN A 117 -12.94 20.22 -13.22
CA GLN A 117 -11.99 19.94 -12.13
C GLN A 117 -12.50 18.83 -11.20
N GLY A 118 -13.80 18.79 -10.90
CA GLY A 118 -14.41 17.71 -10.14
C GLY A 118 -14.30 16.37 -10.85
N TRP A 119 -14.59 16.33 -12.15
CA TRP A 119 -14.45 15.10 -12.94
C TRP A 119 -13.00 14.63 -13.04
N ALA A 120 -12.04 15.54 -13.23
CA ALA A 120 -10.62 15.20 -13.25
C ALA A 120 -10.13 14.62 -11.91
N ALA A 121 -10.55 15.21 -10.80
CA ALA A 121 -10.21 14.71 -9.46
C ALA A 121 -10.83 13.32 -9.21
N THR A 122 -12.09 13.12 -9.60
CA THR A 122 -12.76 11.81 -9.48
C THR A 122 -12.07 10.74 -10.35
N ALA A 123 -11.75 11.07 -11.59
CA ALA A 123 -11.03 10.16 -12.49
C ALA A 123 -9.65 9.77 -11.93
N PHE A 124 -8.92 10.74 -11.39
CA PHE A 124 -7.62 10.48 -10.75
C PHE A 124 -7.73 9.57 -9.53
N CYS A 125 -8.74 9.77 -8.68
CA CYS A 125 -8.98 8.90 -7.52
C CYS A 125 -9.53 7.52 -7.92
N ALA A 126 -10.28 7.41 -9.01
CA ALA A 126 -10.80 6.14 -9.51
C ALA A 126 -9.73 5.30 -10.21
N LEU A 127 -8.69 5.92 -10.78
CA LEU A 127 -7.64 5.26 -11.54
C LEU A 127 -6.98 4.09 -10.80
N PRO A 128 -6.48 4.23 -9.55
CA PRO A 128 -5.88 3.13 -8.82
C PRO A 128 -6.88 2.00 -8.54
N VAL A 129 -8.16 2.32 -8.33
CA VAL A 129 -9.20 1.32 -8.11
C VAL A 129 -9.47 0.53 -9.41
N VAL A 130 -9.58 1.24 -10.53
CA VAL A 130 -9.82 0.60 -11.83
C VAL A 130 -8.63 -0.28 -12.24
N LEU A 131 -7.41 0.22 -12.11
CA LEU A 131 -6.21 -0.56 -12.46
C LEU A 131 -5.91 -1.68 -11.48
N GLY A 132 -6.10 -1.45 -10.18
CA GLY A 132 -5.76 -2.42 -9.14
C GLY A 132 -6.82 -3.50 -8.91
N PHE A 133 -8.07 -3.23 -9.25
CA PHE A 133 -9.16 -4.17 -9.04
C PHE A 133 -9.78 -4.67 -10.34
N PHE A 134 -10.25 -3.78 -11.21
CA PHE A 134 -10.99 -4.20 -12.40
C PHE A 134 -10.11 -4.83 -13.48
N ALA A 135 -8.85 -4.38 -13.63
CA ALA A 135 -7.95 -4.96 -14.63
C ALA A 135 -7.56 -6.41 -14.26
N PRO A 136 -7.10 -6.73 -13.04
CA PRO A 136 -6.87 -8.13 -12.63
C PRO A 136 -8.12 -9.00 -12.70
N LEU A 137 -9.28 -8.45 -12.28
CA LEU A 137 -10.55 -9.16 -12.34
C LEU A 137 -10.91 -9.53 -13.78
N ALA A 138 -10.77 -8.62 -14.73
CA ALA A 138 -11.04 -8.88 -16.14
C ALA A 138 -10.10 -9.94 -16.71
N ILE A 139 -8.81 -9.89 -16.36
CA ILE A 139 -7.82 -10.88 -16.77
C ILE A 139 -8.17 -12.27 -16.22
N LEU A 140 -8.65 -12.37 -14.99
CA LEU A 140 -9.03 -13.65 -14.37
C LEU A 140 -10.34 -14.22 -14.93
N LEU A 141 -11.30 -13.36 -15.27
CA LEU A 141 -12.58 -13.80 -15.84
C LEU A 141 -12.45 -14.27 -17.29
N HIS A 142 -11.50 -13.71 -18.05
CA HIS A 142 -11.32 -14.03 -19.45
C HIS A 142 -11.04 -15.54 -19.70
N PRO A 143 -10.06 -16.21 -19.05
CA PRO A 143 -9.82 -17.65 -19.24
C PRO A 143 -10.96 -18.51 -18.69
N VAL A 144 -11.64 -18.09 -17.63
CA VAL A 144 -12.75 -18.84 -17.04
C VAL A 144 -13.92 -19.00 -18.07
N SER A 145 -14.18 -17.94 -18.83
CA SER A 145 -15.24 -17.98 -19.87
C SER A 145 -14.92 -18.97 -20.99
N TYR A 146 -13.66 -19.18 -21.33
CA TYR A 146 -13.28 -20.14 -22.39
C TYR A 146 -13.18 -21.56 -21.89
N THR A 147 -12.79 -21.83 -20.66
CA THR A 147 -12.64 -23.18 -20.13
C THR A 147 -14.00 -23.87 -19.85
N HIS A 148 -15.02 -23.11 -19.49
CA HIS A 148 -16.37 -23.65 -19.29
C HIS A 148 -17.12 -23.97 -20.60
N LEU A 149 -16.73 -23.35 -21.72
CA LEU A 149 -17.39 -23.61 -23.03
C LEU A 149 -16.74 -24.76 -23.82
N THR A 150 -15.57 -25.25 -23.41
CA THR A 150 -14.80 -26.25 -24.16
C THR A 150 -14.59 -27.57 -23.42
N LEU A 151 -15.37 -27.90 -22.41
CA LEU A 151 -15.40 -29.27 -21.88
C LEU A 151 -16.14 -30.14 -22.89
N PRO A 152 -15.45 -30.97 -23.69
CA PRO A 152 -16.14 -32.00 -24.44
C PRO A 152 -16.71 -33.01 -23.43
N THR A 153 -18.01 -33.11 -23.33
CA THR A 153 -18.69 -34.25 -22.74
C THR A 153 -18.28 -35.49 -23.53
N LYS A 154 -17.18 -36.12 -23.10
CA LYS A 154 -16.95 -37.50 -23.51
C LYS A 154 -17.87 -38.40 -22.68
N ALA A 155 -18.97 -38.81 -23.32
CA ALA A 155 -19.70 -39.98 -22.94
C ALA A 155 -18.82 -41.24 -23.13
#